data_ed6c592760bb6da1200807078dd6f90b
#
_entry.id   ed6c592760bb6da1200807078dd6f90b
#
_cell.length_a   1.000
_cell.length_b   1.000
_cell.length_c   1.000
_cell.angle_alpha   90.00
_cell.angle_beta   90.00
_cell.angle_gamma   90.00
#
_symmetry.space_group_name_H-M   'P 1'
#
loop_
_entity.id
_entity.type
_entity.pdbx_description
1 polymer ?
#
loop_
_entity_poly.entity_id
_entity_poly.type
_entity_poly.pdbx_seq_one_letter_code
_entity_poly.pdbx_strand_id
1 'polypeptide(L)'
;MAEKLFYADAHLRKFTARVLSCEESGRLFAVTLDRTAFFPEGGGQSGDIGTLGGARVTDTREERGEILHFCDAPLVPGAEVTGELDWETRFARMQIHSAEHLVSGHAHALWGCGNVGFHMDEHGATIDFDRELDAPQLMRLERLVNEDVWKNLPINILWPAEEELAEMPFRQKKELSMPVRIVEVPGVDLCACCAPHVSFTGEIGLIRLKDRMRHRGGVRFTMLAGRAAYEDAALCAAETESLSRLFSAPQNALCAAAER
;
A
#
# COMPACT_ATOMS: atom_id res chain seq x y z
N MET A 1 -6.05 21.63 -13.30
CA MET A 1 -5.71 20.40 -12.55
C MET A 1 -4.28 19.99 -12.90
N ALA A 2 -3.49 19.56 -11.92
CA ALA A 2 -2.14 19.09 -12.15
C ALA A 2 -2.11 17.79 -12.99
N GLU A 3 -1.11 17.65 -13.86
CA GLU A 3 -0.84 16.38 -14.53
C GLU A 3 -0.36 15.37 -13.49
N LYS A 4 -1.03 14.22 -13.38
CA LYS A 4 -0.76 13.16 -12.40
C LYS A 4 0.30 12.20 -12.93
N LEU A 5 1.60 12.56 -12.80
CA LEU A 5 2.74 11.77 -13.30
C LEU A 5 2.82 10.37 -12.68
N PHE A 6 2.38 10.21 -11.42
CA PHE A 6 2.33 8.94 -10.73
C PHE A 6 1.41 7.88 -11.37
N TYR A 7 0.52 8.29 -12.29
CA TYR A 7 -0.28 7.36 -13.09
C TYR A 7 0.45 6.89 -14.35
N ALA A 8 1.33 7.73 -14.90
CA ALA A 8 2.15 7.35 -16.05
C ALA A 8 3.33 6.46 -15.65
N ASP A 9 3.99 6.80 -14.53
CA ASP A 9 5.09 6.04 -13.97
C ASP A 9 5.05 6.10 -12.43
N ALA A 10 4.65 5.00 -11.80
CA ALA A 10 4.62 4.87 -10.35
C ALA A 10 6.02 4.86 -9.70
N HIS A 11 7.07 4.55 -10.49
CA HIS A 11 8.47 4.49 -10.05
C HIS A 11 9.23 5.81 -10.26
N LEU A 12 8.57 6.84 -10.79
CA LEU A 12 9.18 8.17 -10.98
C LEU A 12 9.52 8.79 -9.63
N ARG A 13 10.83 8.94 -9.37
CA ARG A 13 11.36 9.46 -8.08
C ARG A 13 11.60 10.95 -8.08
N LYS A 14 11.91 11.51 -9.25
CA LYS A 14 12.30 12.90 -9.43
C LYS A 14 11.67 13.48 -10.68
N PHE A 15 11.17 14.70 -10.59
CA PHE A 15 10.51 15.40 -11.69
C PHE A 15 10.73 16.92 -11.58
N THR A 16 10.42 17.62 -12.65
CA THR A 16 10.43 19.10 -12.69
C THR A 16 9.00 19.59 -12.88
N ALA A 17 8.61 20.62 -12.16
CA ALA A 17 7.28 21.22 -12.25
C ALA A 17 7.35 22.74 -12.06
N ARG A 18 6.30 23.44 -12.48
CA ARG A 18 6.09 24.86 -12.22
C ARG A 18 5.14 25.04 -11.04
N VAL A 19 5.53 25.89 -10.09
CA VAL A 19 4.65 26.32 -8.99
C VAL A 19 3.53 27.19 -9.55
N LEU A 20 2.28 26.79 -9.30
CA LEU A 20 1.09 27.56 -9.72
C LEU A 20 0.63 28.50 -8.60
N SER A 21 0.59 28.01 -7.36
CA SER A 21 0.27 28.82 -6.18
C SER A 21 1.04 28.35 -4.95
N CYS A 22 1.16 29.23 -3.96
CA CYS A 22 1.71 28.94 -2.64
C CYS A 22 0.99 29.78 -1.63
N GLU A 23 0.22 29.15 -0.75
CA GLU A 23 -0.62 29.81 0.26
C GLU A 23 -0.25 29.34 1.66
N GLU A 24 -0.32 30.22 2.65
CA GLU A 24 -0.12 29.85 4.04
C GLU A 24 -1.23 28.93 4.54
N SER A 25 -0.86 27.82 5.16
CA SER A 25 -1.76 26.82 5.74
C SER A 25 -1.30 26.45 7.17
N GLY A 26 -1.67 27.25 8.13
CA GLY A 26 -1.23 27.11 9.51
C GLY A 26 0.27 27.38 9.67
N ARG A 27 1.06 26.33 9.93
CA ARG A 27 2.54 26.41 10.02
C ARG A 27 3.24 25.95 8.75
N LEU A 28 2.48 25.54 7.76
CA LEU A 28 2.96 25.01 6.49
C LEU A 28 2.50 25.90 5.33
N PHE A 29 2.95 25.59 4.14
CA PHE A 29 2.55 26.23 2.90
C PHE A 29 1.91 25.20 1.98
N ALA A 30 0.67 25.44 1.56
CA ALA A 30 -0.02 24.62 0.58
C ALA A 30 0.41 25.07 -0.82
N VAL A 31 1.12 24.21 -1.53
CA VAL A 31 1.70 24.47 -2.85
C VAL A 31 0.98 23.66 -3.90
N THR A 32 0.53 24.30 -5.00
CA THR A 32 0.00 23.62 -6.18
C THR A 32 1.00 23.69 -7.35
N LEU A 33 1.00 22.64 -8.17
CA LEU A 33 1.92 22.47 -9.30
C LEU A 33 1.15 22.24 -10.60
N ASP A 34 1.80 22.49 -11.74
CA ASP A 34 1.26 22.11 -13.07
C ASP A 34 1.27 20.60 -13.30
N ARG A 35 2.22 19.90 -12.69
CA ARG A 35 2.37 18.44 -12.69
C ARG A 35 3.01 17.91 -11.41
N THR A 36 2.74 16.66 -11.05
CA THR A 36 3.31 16.07 -9.84
C THR A 36 3.43 14.56 -9.90
N ALA A 37 4.54 14.03 -9.34
CA ALA A 37 4.71 12.61 -9.04
C ALA A 37 4.30 12.25 -7.60
N PHE A 38 4.05 13.23 -6.73
CA PHE A 38 3.53 13.00 -5.38
C PHE A 38 2.08 12.52 -5.46
N PHE A 39 1.82 11.32 -4.95
CA PHE A 39 0.47 10.77 -4.82
C PHE A 39 -0.23 11.42 -3.62
N PRO A 40 -1.42 12.00 -3.78
CA PRO A 40 -2.19 12.52 -2.66
C PRO A 40 -2.82 11.37 -1.85
N GLU A 41 -3.08 11.61 -0.56
CA GLU A 41 -3.78 10.65 0.28
C GLU A 41 -5.04 10.09 -0.42
N GLY A 42 -5.16 8.78 -0.50
CA GLY A 42 -6.31 8.13 -1.14
C GLY A 42 -6.27 6.61 -1.06
N GLY A 43 -7.44 5.97 -1.11
CA GLY A 43 -7.54 4.51 -1.11
C GLY A 43 -7.01 3.81 0.14
N GLY A 44 -6.89 4.52 1.28
CA GLY A 44 -6.30 4.01 2.52
C GLY A 44 -4.77 4.13 2.59
N GLN A 45 -4.15 4.79 1.61
CA GLN A 45 -2.74 5.12 1.57
C GLN A 45 -2.54 6.60 1.89
N SER A 46 -1.59 6.92 2.76
CA SER A 46 -1.20 8.30 3.09
C SER A 46 -0.54 8.99 1.90
N GLY A 47 -0.65 10.31 1.83
CA GLY A 47 -0.01 11.14 0.82
C GLY A 47 1.51 11.04 0.83
N ASP A 48 2.14 11.16 -0.34
CA ASP A 48 3.58 11.10 -0.46
C ASP A 48 4.26 12.28 0.23
N ILE A 49 5.49 12.01 0.66
CA ILE A 49 6.40 12.98 1.27
C ILE A 49 7.71 13.05 0.47
N GLY A 50 8.50 14.08 0.72
CA GLY A 50 9.78 14.27 0.03
C GLY A 50 10.26 15.72 0.06
N THR A 51 10.81 16.21 -1.05
CA THR A 51 11.28 17.60 -1.19
C THR A 51 10.76 18.23 -2.47
N LEU A 52 10.53 19.55 -2.43
CA LEU A 52 10.06 20.35 -3.56
C LEU A 52 10.77 21.70 -3.55
N GLY A 53 11.66 21.94 -4.54
CA GLY A 53 12.43 23.18 -4.61
C GLY A 53 13.30 23.48 -3.38
N GLY A 54 13.69 22.43 -2.63
CA GLY A 54 14.44 22.52 -1.38
C GLY A 54 13.58 22.60 -0.11
N ALA A 55 12.29 22.87 -0.21
CA ALA A 55 11.35 22.75 0.90
C ALA A 55 10.98 21.28 1.14
N ARG A 56 10.74 20.89 2.39
CA ARG A 56 10.27 19.55 2.75
C ARG A 56 8.76 19.46 2.56
N VAL A 57 8.31 18.49 1.76
CA VAL A 57 6.90 18.10 1.65
C VAL A 57 6.59 17.11 2.76
N THR A 58 5.72 17.47 3.68
CA THR A 58 5.35 16.66 4.84
C THR A 58 4.06 15.88 4.63
N ASP A 59 3.24 16.28 3.66
CA ASP A 59 1.99 15.63 3.30
C ASP A 59 1.55 16.07 1.89
N THR A 60 0.75 15.22 1.22
CA THR A 60 0.15 15.52 -0.08
C THR A 60 -1.32 15.11 -0.04
N ARG A 61 -2.22 16.02 -0.38
CA ARG A 61 -3.69 15.79 -0.37
C ARG A 61 -4.33 16.29 -1.66
N GLU A 62 -5.48 15.71 -1.99
CA GLU A 62 -6.33 16.21 -3.06
C GLU A 62 -7.57 16.88 -2.45
N GLU A 63 -7.74 18.17 -2.69
CA GLU A 63 -8.88 18.95 -2.24
C GLU A 63 -9.52 19.65 -3.45
N ARG A 64 -10.82 19.43 -3.66
CA ARG A 64 -11.61 20.04 -4.77
C ARG A 64 -10.99 19.81 -6.16
N GLY A 65 -10.30 18.67 -6.35
CA GLY A 65 -9.64 18.32 -7.61
C GLY A 65 -8.25 18.94 -7.79
N GLU A 66 -7.72 19.66 -6.81
CA GLU A 66 -6.35 20.17 -6.80
C GLU A 66 -5.46 19.37 -5.85
N ILE A 67 -4.23 19.08 -6.27
CA ILE A 67 -3.24 18.39 -5.43
C ILE A 67 -2.43 19.46 -4.69
N LEU A 68 -2.53 19.42 -3.35
CA LEU A 68 -1.86 20.31 -2.42
C LEU A 68 -0.65 19.59 -1.82
N HIS A 69 0.53 20.22 -1.94
CA HIS A 69 1.78 19.76 -1.31
C HIS A 69 2.03 20.63 -0.09
N PHE A 70 1.99 20.07 1.12
CA PHE A 70 2.21 20.79 2.37
C PHE A 70 3.70 20.88 2.67
N CYS A 71 4.27 22.07 2.41
CA CYS A 71 5.70 22.36 2.52
C CYS A 71 6.02 23.10 3.81
N ASP A 72 7.22 22.87 4.37
CA ASP A 72 7.73 23.57 5.57
C ASP A 72 8.30 24.98 5.27
N ALA A 73 8.50 25.31 3.98
CA ALA A 73 8.93 26.61 3.52
C ALA A 73 8.16 27.07 2.27
N PRO A 74 8.01 28.39 2.05
CA PRO A 74 7.28 28.92 0.90
C PRO A 74 8.06 28.73 -0.42
N LEU A 75 7.32 28.55 -1.50
CA LEU A 75 7.85 28.52 -2.87
C LEU A 75 7.29 29.69 -3.67
N VAL A 76 8.08 30.16 -4.65
CA VAL A 76 7.71 31.32 -5.47
C VAL A 76 6.79 30.89 -6.59
N PRO A 77 5.53 31.40 -6.69
CA PRO A 77 4.66 31.14 -7.83
C PRO A 77 5.34 31.53 -9.16
N GLY A 78 5.18 30.67 -10.17
CA GLY A 78 5.81 30.81 -11.47
C GLY A 78 7.23 30.23 -11.57
N ALA A 79 7.86 29.91 -10.46
CA ALA A 79 9.20 29.29 -10.47
C ALA A 79 9.12 27.83 -10.94
N GLU A 80 10.17 27.40 -11.64
CA GLU A 80 10.42 25.99 -11.93
C GLU A 80 11.16 25.36 -10.75
N VAL A 81 10.66 24.22 -10.26
CA VAL A 81 11.18 23.51 -9.09
C VAL A 81 11.38 22.04 -9.40
N THR A 82 12.34 21.44 -8.73
CA THR A 82 12.51 19.98 -8.74
C THR A 82 11.79 19.38 -7.55
N GLY A 83 10.93 18.39 -7.82
CA GLY A 83 10.33 17.50 -6.80
C GLY A 83 11.10 16.20 -6.73
N GLU A 84 11.35 15.70 -5.52
CA GLU A 84 11.99 14.42 -5.25
C GLU A 84 11.24 13.72 -4.13
N LEU A 85 10.71 12.51 -4.42
CA LEU A 85 9.94 11.71 -3.48
C LEU A 85 10.87 11.08 -2.44
N ASP A 86 10.39 10.94 -1.20
CA ASP A 86 10.94 9.96 -0.26
C ASP A 86 10.64 8.56 -0.80
N TRP A 87 11.62 8.04 -1.52
CA TRP A 87 11.44 6.80 -2.27
C TRP A 87 11.28 5.57 -1.38
N GLU A 88 11.95 5.53 -0.23
CA GLU A 88 11.81 4.39 0.69
C GLU A 88 10.37 4.31 1.21
N THR A 89 9.81 5.43 1.62
CA THR A 89 8.42 5.53 2.08
C THR A 89 7.42 5.21 0.95
N ARG A 90 7.62 5.81 -0.23
CA ARG A 90 6.76 5.57 -1.39
C ARG A 90 6.76 4.10 -1.80
N PHE A 91 7.93 3.49 -1.93
CA PHE A 91 8.06 2.10 -2.37
C PHE A 91 7.48 1.11 -1.34
N ALA A 92 7.71 1.33 -0.05
CA ALA A 92 7.08 0.53 1.01
C ALA A 92 5.55 0.58 0.93
N ARG A 93 4.97 1.77 0.70
CA ARG A 93 3.51 1.92 0.50
C ARG A 93 3.01 1.18 -0.74
N MET A 94 3.74 1.24 -1.86
CA MET A 94 3.41 0.48 -3.07
C MET A 94 3.46 -1.03 -2.81
N GLN A 95 4.47 -1.53 -2.06
CA GLN A 95 4.57 -2.93 -1.67
C GLN A 95 3.37 -3.37 -0.83
N ILE A 96 3.03 -2.60 0.22
CA ILE A 96 1.89 -2.89 1.11
C ILE A 96 0.57 -2.85 0.32
N HIS A 97 0.35 -1.83 -0.53
CA HIS A 97 -0.90 -1.71 -1.28
C HIS A 97 -1.05 -2.84 -2.31
N SER A 98 0.04 -3.22 -2.98
CA SER A 98 0.01 -4.35 -3.92
C SER A 98 -0.18 -5.69 -3.20
N ALA A 99 0.38 -5.86 -1.99
CA ALA A 99 0.12 -7.03 -1.15
C ALA A 99 -1.36 -7.11 -0.73
N GLU A 100 -2.02 -5.97 -0.46
CA GLU A 100 -3.45 -5.93 -0.14
C GLU A 100 -4.30 -6.51 -1.28
N HIS A 101 -3.96 -6.19 -2.54
CA HIS A 101 -4.66 -6.75 -3.69
C HIS A 101 -4.54 -8.28 -3.75
N LEU A 102 -3.35 -8.84 -3.51
CA LEU A 102 -3.19 -10.30 -3.45
C LEU A 102 -4.01 -10.92 -2.32
N VAL A 103 -3.92 -10.34 -1.13
CA VAL A 103 -4.61 -10.82 0.07
C VAL A 103 -6.14 -10.76 -0.12
N SER A 104 -6.66 -9.63 -0.58
CA SER A 104 -8.09 -9.44 -0.78
C SER A 104 -8.63 -10.26 -1.95
N GLY A 105 -7.87 -10.39 -3.05
CA GLY A 105 -8.23 -11.21 -4.20
C GLY A 105 -8.40 -12.69 -3.82
N HIS A 106 -7.39 -13.28 -3.17
CA HIS A 106 -7.47 -14.67 -2.70
C HIS A 106 -8.55 -14.88 -1.65
N ALA A 107 -8.69 -13.99 -0.66
CA ALA A 107 -9.71 -14.11 0.37
C ALA A 107 -11.13 -14.04 -0.23
N HIS A 108 -11.33 -13.17 -1.23
CA HIS A 108 -12.60 -13.11 -1.95
C HIS A 108 -12.85 -14.39 -2.76
N ALA A 109 -11.89 -14.85 -3.54
CA ALA A 109 -12.03 -16.03 -4.39
C ALA A 109 -12.28 -17.33 -3.59
N LEU A 110 -11.60 -17.49 -2.45
CA LEU A 110 -11.66 -18.73 -1.67
C LEU A 110 -12.83 -18.78 -0.68
N TRP A 111 -13.18 -17.65 -0.08
CA TRP A 111 -14.14 -17.61 1.04
C TRP A 111 -15.22 -16.54 0.87
N GLY A 112 -15.22 -15.80 -0.24
CA GLY A 112 -16.17 -14.71 -0.49
C GLY A 112 -16.03 -13.55 0.48
N CYS A 113 -14.84 -13.35 1.06
CA CYS A 113 -14.58 -12.24 1.96
C CYS A 113 -14.61 -10.90 1.22
N GLY A 114 -15.35 -9.93 1.76
CA GLY A 114 -15.29 -8.53 1.36
C GLY A 114 -14.27 -7.79 2.23
N ASN A 115 -13.36 -7.02 1.60
CA ASN A 115 -12.52 -6.09 2.34
C ASN A 115 -13.35 -4.84 2.70
N VAL A 116 -13.67 -4.69 3.98
CA VAL A 116 -14.49 -3.59 4.53
C VAL A 116 -13.67 -2.54 5.26
N GLY A 117 -12.36 -2.75 5.42
CA GLY A 117 -11.44 -1.80 6.03
C GLY A 117 -10.00 -2.07 5.63
N PHE A 118 -9.31 -1.00 5.22
CA PHE A 118 -7.88 -1.01 4.95
C PHE A 118 -7.29 0.31 5.45
N HIS A 119 -6.31 0.21 6.30
CA HIS A 119 -5.58 1.34 6.82
C HIS A 119 -4.09 1.00 6.88
N MET A 120 -3.28 1.90 6.33
CA MET A 120 -1.84 1.77 6.25
C MET A 120 -1.19 2.81 7.18
N ASP A 121 -0.19 2.38 7.93
CA ASP A 121 0.65 3.23 8.76
C ASP A 121 2.15 2.91 8.55
N GLU A 122 3.00 3.45 9.41
CA GLU A 122 4.46 3.24 9.36
C GLU A 122 4.90 1.82 9.75
N HIS A 123 4.00 1.03 10.38
CA HIS A 123 4.28 -0.32 10.86
C HIS A 123 3.71 -1.41 9.93
N GLY A 124 2.94 -1.04 8.91
CA GLY A 124 2.32 -1.98 7.99
C GLY A 124 0.91 -1.58 7.60
N ALA A 125 0.00 -2.54 7.53
CA ALA A 125 -1.41 -2.27 7.27
C ALA A 125 -2.33 -3.14 8.13
N THR A 126 -3.49 -2.58 8.48
CA THR A 126 -4.61 -3.31 9.07
C THR A 126 -5.64 -3.61 7.99
N ILE A 127 -6.09 -4.86 7.92
CA ILE A 127 -7.14 -5.30 7.00
C ILE A 127 -8.32 -5.84 7.80
N ASP A 128 -9.52 -5.41 7.41
CA ASP A 128 -10.79 -5.90 7.95
C ASP A 128 -11.56 -6.64 6.88
N PHE A 129 -11.88 -7.91 7.11
CA PHE A 129 -12.82 -8.65 6.30
C PHE A 129 -14.18 -8.79 7.01
N ASP A 130 -15.25 -8.81 6.20
CA ASP A 130 -16.65 -8.98 6.66
C ASP A 130 -16.99 -10.42 7.11
N ARG A 131 -16.05 -11.37 6.95
CA ARG A 131 -16.18 -12.77 7.35
C ARG A 131 -15.07 -13.19 8.28
N GLU A 132 -15.36 -14.16 9.16
CA GLU A 132 -14.33 -14.76 10.01
C GLU A 132 -13.42 -15.68 9.18
N LEU A 133 -12.12 -15.55 9.37
CA LEU A 133 -11.11 -16.50 8.95
C LEU A 133 -10.45 -17.07 10.18
N ASP A 134 -10.30 -18.39 10.26
CA ASP A 134 -9.55 -19.04 11.33
C ASP A 134 -8.01 -18.96 11.10
N ALA A 135 -7.25 -19.44 12.08
CA ALA A 135 -5.78 -19.38 11.97
C ALA A 135 -5.22 -20.24 10.81
N PRO A 136 -5.70 -21.47 10.56
CA PRO A 136 -5.33 -22.24 9.38
C PRO A 136 -5.65 -21.57 8.06
N GLN A 137 -6.79 -20.88 7.95
CA GLN A 137 -7.16 -20.13 6.75
C GLN A 137 -6.23 -18.94 6.53
N LEU A 138 -5.89 -18.19 7.59
CA LEU A 138 -4.94 -17.07 7.50
C LEU A 138 -3.54 -17.55 7.10
N MET A 139 -3.05 -18.66 7.67
CA MET A 139 -1.79 -19.27 7.26
C MET A 139 -1.79 -19.74 5.80
N ARG A 140 -2.91 -20.30 5.34
CA ARG A 140 -3.08 -20.67 3.94
C ARG A 140 -3.05 -19.44 3.03
N LEU A 141 -3.72 -18.36 3.42
CA LEU A 141 -3.74 -17.10 2.70
C LEU A 141 -2.32 -16.52 2.58
N GLU A 142 -1.58 -16.43 3.71
CA GLU A 142 -0.19 -15.96 3.72
C GLU A 142 0.70 -16.77 2.76
N ARG A 143 0.56 -18.10 2.74
CA ARG A 143 1.31 -18.94 1.81
C ARG A 143 0.96 -18.63 0.36
N LEU A 144 -0.32 -18.55 -0.01
CA LEU A 144 -0.76 -18.31 -1.38
C LEU A 144 -0.26 -16.97 -1.92
N VAL A 145 -0.37 -15.90 -1.13
CA VAL A 145 0.11 -14.58 -1.57
C VAL A 145 1.63 -14.56 -1.77
N ASN A 146 2.40 -15.28 -0.95
CA ASN A 146 3.84 -15.40 -1.15
C ASN A 146 4.19 -16.30 -2.36
N GLU A 147 3.39 -17.32 -2.66
CA GLU A 147 3.54 -18.09 -3.92
C GLU A 147 3.35 -17.17 -5.15
N ASP A 148 2.44 -16.21 -5.12
CA ASP A 148 2.27 -15.24 -6.21
C ASP A 148 3.40 -14.22 -6.27
N VAL A 149 3.97 -13.81 -5.13
CA VAL A 149 5.21 -13.03 -5.10
C VAL A 149 6.34 -13.79 -5.83
N TRP A 150 6.52 -15.05 -5.54
CA TRP A 150 7.58 -15.88 -6.18
C TRP A 150 7.36 -16.14 -7.66
N LYS A 151 6.10 -16.15 -8.13
CA LYS A 151 5.76 -16.24 -9.56
C LYS A 151 6.11 -14.96 -10.32
N ASN A 152 6.32 -13.85 -9.63
CA ASN A 152 6.62 -12.54 -10.22
C ASN A 152 5.60 -12.12 -11.29
N LEU A 153 4.30 -12.16 -10.94
CA LEU A 153 3.20 -11.82 -11.84
C LEU A 153 3.22 -10.32 -12.17
N PRO A 154 2.84 -9.91 -13.39
CA PRO A 154 2.69 -8.49 -13.70
C PRO A 154 1.50 -7.89 -12.94
N ILE A 155 1.61 -6.60 -12.61
CA ILE A 155 0.51 -5.79 -12.09
C ILE A 155 0.14 -4.78 -13.17
N ASN A 156 -0.96 -5.03 -13.86
CA ASN A 156 -1.41 -4.25 -14.98
C ASN A 156 -2.32 -3.09 -14.52
N ILE A 157 -2.16 -1.95 -15.17
CA ILE A 157 -3.03 -0.78 -14.95
C ILE A 157 -3.87 -0.60 -16.20
N LEU A 158 -5.20 -0.67 -16.02
CA LEU A 158 -6.17 -0.58 -17.11
C LEU A 158 -7.03 0.68 -16.93
N TRP A 159 -7.39 1.29 -18.06
CA TRP A 159 -8.33 2.42 -18.14
C TRP A 159 -9.43 2.04 -19.14
N PRO A 160 -10.36 1.16 -18.72
CA PRO A 160 -11.41 0.66 -19.62
C PRO A 160 -12.39 1.77 -19.99
N ALA A 161 -12.97 1.66 -21.19
CA ALA A 161 -14.14 2.45 -21.57
C ALA A 161 -15.35 2.03 -20.71
N GLU A 162 -16.39 2.86 -20.67
CA GLU A 162 -17.59 2.62 -19.84
C GLU A 162 -18.28 1.31 -20.20
N GLU A 163 -18.35 0.99 -21.50
CA GLU A 163 -18.94 -0.25 -22.01
C GLU A 163 -18.15 -1.48 -21.58
N GLU A 164 -16.81 -1.41 -21.61
CA GLU A 164 -15.91 -2.49 -21.18
C GLU A 164 -16.01 -2.69 -19.66
N LEU A 165 -16.06 -1.57 -18.91
CA LEU A 165 -16.15 -1.60 -17.45
C LEU A 165 -17.42 -2.30 -16.97
N ALA A 166 -18.56 -2.11 -17.69
CA ALA A 166 -19.84 -2.72 -17.34
C ALA A 166 -19.83 -4.25 -17.43
N GLU A 167 -18.94 -4.84 -18.24
CA GLU A 167 -18.79 -6.29 -18.41
C GLU A 167 -17.66 -6.89 -17.55
N MET A 168 -16.82 -6.05 -16.93
CA MET A 168 -15.67 -6.51 -16.13
C MET A 168 -16.09 -6.96 -14.72
N PRO A 169 -15.72 -8.17 -14.26
CA PRO A 169 -16.03 -8.64 -12.90
C PRO A 169 -15.01 -8.13 -11.88
N PHE A 170 -14.90 -6.80 -11.72
CA PHE A 170 -13.94 -6.22 -10.80
C PHE A 170 -14.52 -5.96 -9.40
N ARG A 171 -13.65 -5.95 -8.39
CA ARG A 171 -13.99 -5.54 -7.03
C ARG A 171 -13.98 -4.02 -6.90
N GLN A 172 -14.92 -3.48 -6.13
CA GLN A 172 -14.96 -2.05 -5.80
C GLN A 172 -15.37 -1.85 -4.35
N LYS A 173 -14.88 -0.79 -3.73
CA LYS A 173 -15.19 -0.43 -2.33
C LYS A 173 -16.14 0.78 -2.23
N LYS A 174 -16.30 1.56 -3.32
CA LYS A 174 -17.10 2.80 -3.37
C LYS A 174 -17.76 2.93 -4.73
N GLU A 175 -18.79 3.76 -4.80
CA GLU A 175 -19.31 4.22 -6.10
C GLU A 175 -18.20 4.93 -6.88
N LEU A 176 -18.14 4.65 -8.16
CA LEU A 176 -17.09 5.12 -9.06
C LEU A 176 -17.64 6.15 -10.05
N SER A 177 -16.83 7.13 -10.40
CA SER A 177 -17.09 8.05 -11.52
C SER A 177 -16.00 7.89 -12.57
N MET A 178 -16.40 7.96 -13.84
CA MET A 178 -15.44 7.88 -14.95
C MET A 178 -14.44 9.06 -14.95
N PRO A 179 -13.19 8.85 -15.35
CA PRO A 179 -12.60 7.56 -15.76
C PRO A 179 -12.24 6.67 -14.56
N VAL A 180 -12.46 5.36 -14.68
CA VAL A 180 -12.14 4.38 -13.64
C VAL A 180 -10.81 3.70 -13.94
N ARG A 181 -9.91 3.71 -12.95
CA ARG A 181 -8.63 3.01 -13.01
C ARG A 181 -8.77 1.63 -12.36
N ILE A 182 -8.44 0.58 -13.12
CA ILE A 182 -8.46 -0.80 -12.67
C ILE A 182 -7.03 -1.30 -12.51
N VAL A 183 -6.78 -1.97 -11.40
CA VAL A 183 -5.54 -2.71 -11.14
C VAL A 183 -5.85 -4.19 -11.31
N GLU A 184 -5.10 -4.86 -12.16
CA GLU A 184 -5.22 -6.29 -12.44
C GLU A 184 -3.95 -7.00 -12.01
N VAL A 185 -4.11 -8.07 -11.22
CA VAL A 185 -3.10 -9.11 -11.05
C VAL A 185 -3.67 -10.38 -11.70
N PRO A 186 -3.16 -10.81 -12.87
CA PRO A 186 -3.76 -11.86 -13.66
C PRO A 186 -4.00 -13.14 -12.85
N GLY A 187 -5.25 -13.62 -12.82
CA GLY A 187 -5.66 -14.82 -12.09
C GLY A 187 -5.77 -14.67 -10.58
N VAL A 188 -5.53 -13.49 -10.02
CA VAL A 188 -5.56 -13.23 -8.58
C VAL A 188 -6.58 -12.16 -8.22
N ASP A 189 -6.50 -10.97 -8.81
CA ASP A 189 -7.36 -9.84 -8.48
C ASP A 189 -7.62 -8.91 -9.65
N LEU A 190 -8.81 -8.32 -9.66
CA LEU A 190 -9.22 -7.26 -10.56
C LEU A 190 -10.03 -6.24 -9.74
N CYS A 191 -9.45 -5.06 -9.48
CA CYS A 191 -10.02 -4.10 -8.52
C CYS A 191 -9.88 -2.65 -8.97
N ALA A 192 -10.92 -1.86 -8.72
CA ALA A 192 -10.83 -0.41 -8.90
C ALA A 192 -9.95 0.21 -7.79
N CYS A 193 -8.83 0.83 -8.20
CA CYS A 193 -7.87 1.41 -7.28
C CYS A 193 -7.14 2.61 -7.88
N CYS A 194 -7.00 3.68 -7.08
CA CYS A 194 -6.30 4.90 -7.49
C CYS A 194 -4.83 4.95 -7.07
N ALA A 195 -4.39 4.07 -6.18
CA ALA A 195 -3.04 4.14 -5.61
C ALA A 195 -1.96 3.66 -6.60
N PRO A 196 -0.70 4.13 -6.44
CA PRO A 196 0.43 3.57 -7.16
C PRO A 196 0.77 2.16 -6.64
N HIS A 197 1.16 1.29 -7.57
CA HIS A 197 1.53 -0.10 -7.31
C HIS A 197 2.93 -0.41 -7.84
N VAL A 198 3.54 -1.49 -7.34
CA VAL A 198 4.73 -2.06 -7.96
C VAL A 198 4.39 -2.65 -9.33
N SER A 199 5.37 -2.82 -10.20
CA SER A 199 5.14 -3.34 -11.57
C SER A 199 4.93 -4.86 -11.60
N PHE A 200 5.57 -5.56 -10.66
CA PHE A 200 5.51 -7.01 -10.56
C PHE A 200 5.36 -7.44 -9.10
N THR A 201 4.67 -8.57 -8.86
CA THR A 201 4.47 -9.08 -7.50
C THR A 201 5.77 -9.41 -6.78
N GLY A 202 6.84 -9.76 -7.51
CA GLY A 202 8.16 -9.99 -6.92
C GLY A 202 8.77 -8.78 -6.22
N GLU A 203 8.41 -7.56 -6.63
CA GLU A 203 8.84 -6.32 -5.98
C GLU A 203 8.21 -6.12 -4.59
N ILE A 204 7.10 -6.82 -4.28
CA ILE A 204 6.47 -6.78 -2.96
C ILE A 204 7.41 -7.36 -1.90
N GLY A 205 8.17 -8.40 -2.26
CA GLY A 205 9.01 -9.14 -1.30
C GLY A 205 8.17 -10.07 -0.40
N LEU A 206 8.57 -10.23 0.86
CA LEU A 206 7.84 -11.07 1.80
C LEU A 206 6.54 -10.41 2.25
N ILE A 207 5.47 -11.21 2.39
CA ILE A 207 4.20 -10.81 3.02
C ILE A 207 4.00 -11.64 4.28
N ARG A 208 3.64 -10.98 5.40
CA ARG A 208 3.30 -11.60 6.68
C ARG A 208 1.91 -11.16 7.13
N LEU A 209 1.09 -12.13 7.56
CA LEU A 209 -0.26 -11.88 8.13
C LEU A 209 -0.26 -12.31 9.61
N LYS A 210 -0.53 -11.39 10.52
CA LYS A 210 -0.41 -11.61 11.97
C LYS A 210 -1.52 -10.90 12.77
N ASP A 211 -1.52 -11.09 14.08
CA ASP A 211 -2.38 -10.37 15.03
C ASP A 211 -3.89 -10.51 14.73
N ARG A 212 -4.30 -11.71 14.28
CA ARG A 212 -5.69 -12.01 13.97
C ARG A 212 -6.60 -11.83 15.19
N MET A 213 -7.65 -11.02 15.03
CA MET A 213 -8.68 -10.84 16.04
C MET A 213 -10.08 -10.78 15.41
N ARG A 214 -11.11 -11.14 16.16
CA ARG A 214 -12.50 -10.89 15.75
C ARG A 214 -12.81 -9.41 15.73
N HIS A 215 -13.45 -8.95 14.67
CA HIS A 215 -13.82 -7.55 14.51
C HIS A 215 -15.14 -7.40 13.76
N ARG A 216 -16.15 -6.78 14.38
CA ARG A 216 -17.44 -6.39 13.77
C ARG A 216 -18.14 -7.51 12.96
N GLY A 217 -18.11 -8.75 13.46
CA GLY A 217 -18.70 -9.90 12.78
C GLY A 217 -17.82 -10.58 11.74
N GLY A 218 -16.62 -10.09 11.56
CA GLY A 218 -15.59 -10.65 10.69
C GLY A 218 -14.23 -10.75 11.39
N VAL A 219 -13.16 -10.52 10.65
CA VAL A 219 -11.79 -10.64 11.15
C VAL A 219 -10.98 -9.39 10.82
N ARG A 220 -10.17 -8.95 11.78
CA ARG A 220 -9.09 -7.98 11.60
C ARG A 220 -7.76 -8.68 11.77
N PHE A 221 -6.77 -8.29 10.96
CA PHE A 221 -5.39 -8.74 11.09
C PHE A 221 -4.41 -7.68 10.58
N THR A 222 -3.16 -7.78 11.03
CA THR A 222 -2.05 -6.95 10.56
C THR A 222 -1.40 -7.62 9.36
N MET A 223 -1.11 -6.85 8.32
CA MET A 223 -0.32 -7.25 7.17
C MET A 223 0.96 -6.44 7.10
N LEU A 224 2.08 -7.13 6.97
CA LEU A 224 3.40 -6.55 6.70
C LEU A 224 3.83 -6.96 5.30
N ALA A 225 4.56 -6.09 4.60
CA ALA A 225 5.14 -6.40 3.30
C ALA A 225 6.58 -5.85 3.19
N GLY A 226 7.37 -6.44 2.31
CA GLY A 226 8.72 -6.00 2.00
C GLY A 226 9.65 -6.03 3.20
N ARG A 227 10.35 -4.91 3.44
CA ARG A 227 11.33 -4.78 4.54
C ARG A 227 10.70 -5.06 5.91
N ALA A 228 9.52 -4.49 6.20
CA ALA A 228 8.86 -4.68 7.48
C ALA A 228 8.53 -6.16 7.77
N ALA A 229 8.09 -6.90 6.75
CA ALA A 229 7.85 -8.33 6.87
C ALA A 229 9.15 -9.13 7.10
N TYR A 230 10.23 -8.74 6.44
CA TYR A 230 11.55 -9.36 6.66
C TYR A 230 12.07 -9.09 8.08
N GLU A 231 11.98 -7.86 8.57
CA GLU A 231 12.43 -7.48 9.92
C GLU A 231 11.64 -8.20 11.00
N ASP A 232 10.31 -8.32 10.85
CA ASP A 232 9.45 -9.12 11.73
C ASP A 232 9.87 -10.61 11.73
N ALA A 233 10.13 -11.18 10.56
CA ALA A 233 10.60 -12.57 10.46
C ALA A 233 11.97 -12.77 11.11
N ALA A 234 12.90 -11.85 10.91
CA ALA A 234 14.23 -11.88 11.52
C ALA A 234 14.16 -11.76 13.05
N LEU A 235 13.30 -10.87 13.57
CA LEU A 235 13.05 -10.74 15.00
C LEU A 235 12.49 -12.04 15.58
N CYS A 236 11.47 -12.64 14.97
CA CYS A 236 10.90 -13.92 15.39
C CYS A 236 11.95 -15.04 15.40
N ALA A 237 12.85 -15.08 14.41
CA ALA A 237 13.93 -16.06 14.36
C ALA A 237 14.93 -15.87 15.52
N ALA A 238 15.33 -14.63 15.82
CA ALA A 238 16.24 -14.31 16.92
C ALA A 238 15.63 -14.66 18.29
N GLU A 239 14.37 -14.33 18.51
CA GLU A 239 13.64 -14.71 19.73
C GLU A 239 13.54 -16.24 19.88
N THR A 240 13.22 -16.95 18.80
CA THR A 240 13.15 -18.41 18.78
C THR A 240 14.50 -19.05 19.10
N GLU A 241 15.60 -18.50 18.58
CA GLU A 241 16.95 -18.96 18.92
C GLU A 241 17.28 -18.70 20.39
N SER A 242 16.90 -17.54 20.93
CA SER A 242 17.11 -17.20 22.34
C SER A 242 16.37 -18.15 23.28
N LEU A 243 15.10 -18.46 22.96
CA LEU A 243 14.30 -19.45 23.69
C LEU A 243 14.89 -20.86 23.59
N SER A 244 15.42 -21.24 22.40
CA SER A 244 16.10 -22.54 22.22
C SER A 244 17.29 -22.69 23.14
N ARG A 245 18.09 -21.64 23.30
CA ARG A 245 19.22 -21.61 24.28
C ARG A 245 18.73 -21.65 25.72
N LEU A 246 17.71 -20.85 26.06
CA LEU A 246 17.15 -20.77 27.42
C LEU A 246 16.63 -22.13 27.90
N PHE A 247 15.86 -22.82 27.06
CA PHE A 247 15.27 -24.12 27.36
C PHE A 247 16.21 -25.31 27.11
N SER A 248 17.41 -25.09 26.55
CA SER A 248 18.32 -26.15 26.10
C SER A 248 17.60 -27.20 25.23
N ALA A 249 16.76 -26.72 24.31
CA ALA A 249 15.88 -27.52 23.45
C ALA A 249 15.96 -27.05 22.00
N PRO A 250 15.86 -27.94 20.99
CA PRO A 250 15.81 -27.53 19.60
C PRO A 250 14.53 -26.70 19.31
N GLN A 251 14.58 -25.81 18.32
CA GLN A 251 13.51 -24.87 18.03
C GLN A 251 12.13 -25.53 17.80
N ASN A 252 12.10 -26.72 17.19
CA ASN A 252 10.86 -27.48 16.97
C ASN A 252 10.32 -28.20 18.23
N ALA A 253 10.99 -28.11 19.36
CA ALA A 253 10.57 -28.72 20.63
C ALA A 253 10.38 -27.69 21.77
N LEU A 254 10.34 -26.40 21.46
CA LEU A 254 10.23 -25.33 22.46
C LEU A 254 8.93 -25.40 23.27
N CYS A 255 7.79 -25.67 22.62
CA CYS A 255 6.52 -25.82 23.32
C CYS A 255 6.57 -26.95 24.35
N ALA A 256 7.06 -28.14 23.96
CA ALA A 256 7.21 -29.27 24.87
C ALA A 256 8.24 -29.02 25.97
N ALA A 257 9.22 -28.14 25.73
CA ALA A 257 10.21 -27.76 26.77
C ALA A 257 9.62 -26.77 27.78
N ALA A 258 8.72 -25.87 27.31
CA ALA A 258 8.04 -24.88 28.15
C ALA A 258 6.96 -25.50 29.07
N GLU A 259 6.42 -26.66 28.73
CA GLU A 259 5.39 -27.41 29.51
C GLU A 259 6.02 -28.26 30.64
N ARG A 260 7.34 -28.38 30.69
CA ARG A 260 8.10 -29.12 31.71
C ARG A 260 8.56 -28.22 32.86
#